data_27c6ae246d202d8ddb84cb386c1e4640
#
_entry.id   27c6ae246d202d8ddb84cb386c1e4640
#
_cell.length_a   1.000
_cell.length_b   1.000
_cell.length_c   1.000
_cell.angle_alpha   90.00
_cell.angle_beta   90.00
_cell.angle_gamma   90.00
#
_symmetry.space_group_name_H-M   'P 1'
#
loop_
_entity.id
_entity.type
_entity.pdbx_description
1 polymer ?
#
loop_
_entity_poly.entity_id
_entity_poly.type
_entity_poly.pdbx_seq_one_letter_code
_entity_poly.pdbx_strand_id
1 'polypeptide(L)'
;MTVLLYCSTDFALQSTKQTRMIRILWLLILILISTLFAYTQEHTSFADAENELETLLNSLRDAANDAEKKERNEVFRAKMEEVLSRESSLSYPFSRLTTVGFIPSPDKLVRVVNWNVEQDDKTQKYFCFIQRYDVKKKELQLNEFTKGNDVMPLRPTEILQSNQWYGALYYQIIPFEKGNRDMYLLLGWDGLGTTSNMKMIDVLYFSGTLAKLGSPVFKVGSETFKRVFYEHSEKTTMTLRYDDKYERILFDHLSPESKNLVGHYSYYVPDLSYDAFELKNGKWYLKEDVIAVNGKTSEKIEVIPVDKNGEIKYDENGDPIKKRIKNKWENPSNPNAPAGGNNHEAALPEVDPSKEAKKEKPTK
;
A
#
# COMPACT_ATOMS: atom_id res chain seq x y z
N MET A 1 -76.14 18.22 26.60
CA MET A 1 -75.55 18.86 25.42
C MET A 1 -74.00 19.02 25.48
N THR A 2 -73.32 18.62 26.55
CA THR A 2 -71.85 18.81 26.74
C THR A 2 -71.04 17.65 26.31
N VAL A 3 -71.56 16.43 26.10
CA VAL A 3 -70.82 15.21 25.76
C VAL A 3 -70.57 15.12 24.25
N LEU A 4 -71.36 15.69 23.39
CA LEU A 4 -71.20 15.67 21.92
C LEU A 4 -70.13 16.63 21.40
N LEU A 5 -69.72 17.62 22.15
CA LEU A 5 -68.66 18.58 21.77
C LEU A 5 -67.26 18.03 22.05
N TYR A 6 -67.10 17.14 23.03
CA TYR A 6 -65.77 16.51 23.34
C TYR A 6 -65.36 15.48 22.33
N CYS A 7 -66.29 14.69 21.75
CA CYS A 7 -66.00 13.67 20.78
C CYS A 7 -65.61 14.25 19.39
N SER A 8 -66.04 15.44 19.03
CA SER A 8 -65.72 16.08 17.74
C SER A 8 -64.34 16.74 17.74
N THR A 9 -63.87 17.24 18.88
CA THR A 9 -62.54 17.84 18.99
C THR A 9 -61.41 16.80 18.98
N ASP A 10 -61.58 15.62 19.61
CA ASP A 10 -60.60 14.53 19.60
C ASP A 10 -60.47 13.91 18.21
N PHE A 11 -61.56 13.76 17.46
CA PHE A 11 -61.54 13.25 16.10
C PHE A 11 -60.83 14.23 15.13
N ALA A 12 -61.03 15.50 15.26
CA ALA A 12 -60.36 16.54 14.48
C ALA A 12 -58.88 16.62 14.81
N LEU A 13 -58.49 16.47 16.10
CA LEU A 13 -57.07 16.43 16.52
C LEU A 13 -56.34 15.18 16.05
N GLN A 14 -56.98 14.00 16.05
CA GLN A 14 -56.41 12.77 15.50
C GLN A 14 -56.22 12.86 13.98
N SER A 15 -57.21 13.40 13.25
CA SER A 15 -57.11 13.60 11.79
C SER A 15 -55.98 14.55 11.40
N THR A 16 -55.77 15.62 12.15
CA THR A 16 -54.65 16.58 11.90
C THR A 16 -53.28 16.00 12.26
N LYS A 17 -53.16 15.16 13.28
CA LYS A 17 -51.93 14.44 13.59
C LYS A 17 -51.60 13.40 12.53
N GLN A 18 -52.54 12.65 12.06
CA GLN A 18 -52.36 11.63 11.02
C GLN A 18 -51.98 12.28 9.68
N THR A 19 -52.59 13.38 9.28
CA THR A 19 -52.17 14.10 8.06
C THR A 19 -50.79 14.75 8.18
N ARG A 20 -50.37 15.20 9.37
CA ARG A 20 -48.97 15.64 9.61
C ARG A 20 -47.97 14.52 9.52
N MET A 21 -48.23 13.35 10.10
CA MET A 21 -47.37 12.17 10.00
C MET A 21 -47.21 11.71 8.55
N ILE A 22 -48.28 11.65 7.78
CA ILE A 22 -48.24 11.30 6.36
C ILE A 22 -47.39 12.29 5.57
N ARG A 23 -47.52 13.61 5.83
CA ARG A 23 -46.69 14.61 5.15
C ARG A 23 -45.21 14.51 5.53
N ILE A 24 -44.87 14.22 6.76
CA ILE A 24 -43.50 14.00 7.23
C ILE A 24 -42.93 12.74 6.54
N LEU A 25 -43.73 11.67 6.46
CA LEU A 25 -43.30 10.44 5.78
C LEU A 25 -43.00 10.67 4.28
N TRP A 26 -43.86 11.41 3.59
CA TRP A 26 -43.64 11.79 2.20
C TRP A 26 -42.39 12.67 2.00
N LEU A 27 -42.10 13.58 2.91
CA LEU A 27 -40.91 14.41 2.88
C LEU A 27 -39.66 13.57 3.09
N LEU A 28 -39.68 12.62 4.01
CA LEU A 28 -38.55 11.66 4.21
C LEU A 28 -38.31 10.77 3.00
N ILE A 29 -39.38 10.28 2.35
CA ILE A 29 -39.27 9.49 1.12
C ILE A 29 -38.71 10.34 -0.02
N LEU A 30 -39.13 11.59 -0.19
CA LEU A 30 -38.59 12.51 -1.18
C LEU A 30 -37.09 12.80 -0.95
N ILE A 31 -36.68 13.00 0.28
CA ILE A 31 -35.28 13.18 0.65
C ILE A 31 -34.49 11.92 0.33
N LEU A 32 -35.01 10.74 0.67
CA LEU A 32 -34.36 9.47 0.37
C LEU A 32 -34.21 9.22 -1.14
N ILE A 33 -35.25 9.52 -1.92
CA ILE A 33 -35.21 9.39 -3.40
C ILE A 33 -34.21 10.39 -3.99
N SER A 34 -34.17 11.63 -3.50
CA SER A 34 -33.22 12.63 -4.00
C SER A 34 -31.76 12.27 -3.68
N THR A 35 -31.47 11.70 -2.51
CA THR A 35 -30.13 11.23 -2.17
C THR A 35 -29.71 10.02 -2.99
N LEU A 36 -30.63 9.09 -3.24
CA LEU A 36 -30.38 7.95 -4.13
C LEU A 36 -30.10 8.41 -5.56
N PHE A 37 -30.85 9.37 -6.07
CA PHE A 37 -30.66 9.89 -7.42
C PHE A 37 -29.33 10.64 -7.56
N ALA A 38 -28.95 11.46 -6.58
CA ALA A 38 -27.68 12.14 -6.56
C ALA A 38 -26.50 11.14 -6.51
N TYR A 39 -26.60 10.11 -5.67
CA TYR A 39 -25.59 9.04 -5.59
C TYR A 39 -25.43 8.31 -6.92
N THR A 40 -26.52 7.97 -7.59
CA THR A 40 -26.51 7.27 -8.89
C THR A 40 -25.86 8.13 -9.97
N GLN A 41 -26.20 9.43 -10.02
CA GLN A 41 -25.65 10.36 -11.00
C GLN A 41 -24.14 10.57 -10.81
N GLU A 42 -23.67 10.68 -9.57
CA GLU A 42 -22.24 10.82 -9.27
C GLU A 42 -21.47 9.54 -9.64
N HIS A 43 -22.02 8.38 -9.35
CA HIS A 43 -21.39 7.11 -9.69
C HIS A 43 -21.29 6.89 -11.22
N THR A 44 -22.29 7.28 -11.99
CA THR A 44 -22.26 7.26 -13.46
C THR A 44 -21.17 8.20 -13.98
N SER A 45 -21.02 9.40 -13.41
CA SER A 45 -19.95 10.34 -13.77
C SER A 45 -18.55 9.80 -13.51
N PHE A 46 -18.32 9.00 -12.45
CA PHE A 46 -17.04 8.36 -12.22
C PHE A 46 -16.77 7.19 -13.17
N ALA A 47 -17.79 6.43 -13.55
CA ALA A 47 -17.63 5.37 -14.54
C ALA A 47 -17.23 5.94 -15.93
N ASP A 48 -17.81 7.06 -16.34
CA ASP A 48 -17.43 7.75 -17.58
C ASP A 48 -15.99 8.31 -17.49
N ALA A 49 -15.62 8.91 -16.36
CA ALA A 49 -14.26 9.38 -16.14
C ALA A 49 -13.23 8.24 -16.10
N GLU A 50 -13.60 7.08 -15.53
CA GLU A 50 -12.75 5.88 -15.53
C GLU A 50 -12.57 5.32 -16.95
N ASN A 51 -13.62 5.31 -17.78
CA ASN A 51 -13.54 4.90 -19.19
C ASN A 51 -12.58 5.82 -19.97
N GLU A 52 -12.65 7.13 -19.74
CA GLU A 52 -11.75 8.08 -20.36
C GLU A 52 -10.29 7.86 -19.88
N LEU A 53 -10.09 7.70 -18.59
CA LEU A 53 -8.78 7.39 -18.01
C LEU A 53 -8.21 6.07 -18.54
N GLU A 54 -9.03 5.03 -18.70
CA GLU A 54 -8.61 3.75 -19.28
C GLU A 54 -8.14 3.94 -20.74
N THR A 55 -8.87 4.72 -21.53
CA THR A 55 -8.49 5.04 -22.90
C THR A 55 -7.14 5.78 -22.95
N LEU A 56 -6.94 6.77 -22.10
CA LEU A 56 -5.68 7.52 -22.00
C LEU A 56 -4.53 6.64 -21.50
N LEU A 57 -4.77 5.77 -20.51
CA LEU A 57 -3.79 4.82 -20.00
C LEU A 57 -3.35 3.82 -21.07
N ASN A 58 -4.30 3.26 -21.81
CA ASN A 58 -4.00 2.34 -22.93
C ASN A 58 -3.17 3.07 -24.00
N SER A 59 -3.56 4.29 -24.38
CA SER A 59 -2.75 5.12 -25.27
C SER A 59 -1.33 5.32 -24.76
N LEU A 60 -1.14 5.59 -23.47
CA LEU A 60 0.19 5.70 -22.85
C LEU A 60 0.98 4.38 -22.94
N ARG A 61 0.33 3.23 -22.69
CA ARG A 61 1.00 1.92 -22.76
C ARG A 61 1.40 1.52 -24.16
N ASP A 62 0.67 1.99 -25.17
CA ASP A 62 0.93 1.77 -26.61
C ASP A 62 1.93 2.75 -27.21
N ALA A 63 2.51 3.67 -26.42
CA ALA A 63 3.47 4.65 -26.91
C ALA A 63 4.77 3.97 -27.36
N ALA A 64 5.24 4.34 -28.57
CA ALA A 64 6.35 3.67 -29.23
C ALA A 64 7.74 4.08 -28.71
N ASN A 65 7.87 5.25 -28.06
CA ASN A 65 9.14 5.80 -27.61
C ASN A 65 8.95 6.76 -26.42
N ASP A 66 10.04 7.14 -25.77
CA ASP A 66 10.02 7.98 -24.57
C ASP A 66 9.39 9.36 -24.77
N ALA A 67 9.49 9.93 -25.96
CA ALA A 67 8.87 11.23 -26.27
C ALA A 67 7.33 11.12 -26.27
N GLU A 68 6.80 10.10 -26.95
CA GLU A 68 5.36 9.80 -26.94
C GLU A 68 4.87 9.40 -25.56
N LYS A 69 5.63 8.55 -24.84
CA LYS A 69 5.31 8.17 -23.45
C LYS A 69 5.15 9.41 -22.58
N LYS A 70 6.09 10.36 -22.70
CA LYS A 70 6.04 11.61 -21.94
C LYS A 70 4.78 12.42 -22.26
N GLU A 71 4.49 12.66 -23.55
CA GLU A 71 3.34 13.45 -23.98
C GLU A 71 2.02 12.80 -23.50
N ARG A 72 1.82 11.52 -23.78
CA ARG A 72 0.60 10.79 -23.40
C ARG A 72 0.44 10.68 -21.89
N ASN A 73 1.54 10.53 -21.17
CA ASN A 73 1.50 10.52 -19.70
C ASN A 73 1.07 11.87 -19.11
N GLU A 74 1.49 13.00 -19.68
CA GLU A 74 1.04 14.31 -19.20
C GLU A 74 -0.47 14.48 -19.36
N VAL A 75 -1.06 13.99 -20.45
CA VAL A 75 -2.51 14.01 -20.66
C VAL A 75 -3.21 13.10 -19.64
N PHE A 76 -2.71 11.88 -19.47
CA PHE A 76 -3.24 10.94 -18.48
C PHE A 76 -3.14 11.50 -17.05
N ARG A 77 -2.00 12.04 -16.67
CA ARG A 77 -1.74 12.64 -15.36
C ARG A 77 -2.69 13.80 -15.05
N ALA A 78 -2.86 14.72 -16.03
CA ALA A 78 -3.75 15.87 -15.85
C ALA A 78 -5.21 15.44 -15.66
N LYS A 79 -5.68 14.44 -16.42
CA LYS A 79 -7.02 13.88 -16.22
C LYS A 79 -7.15 13.14 -14.90
N MET A 80 -6.14 12.40 -14.48
CA MET A 80 -6.10 11.74 -13.18
C MET A 80 -6.21 12.76 -12.04
N GLU A 81 -5.45 13.86 -12.09
CA GLU A 81 -5.50 14.94 -11.11
C GLU A 81 -6.90 15.55 -11.01
N GLU A 82 -7.53 15.85 -12.15
CA GLU A 82 -8.91 16.36 -12.21
C GLU A 82 -9.88 15.42 -11.49
N VAL A 83 -9.83 14.14 -11.82
CA VAL A 83 -10.74 13.13 -11.27
C VAL A 83 -10.48 12.90 -9.77
N LEU A 84 -9.22 12.80 -9.35
CA LEU A 84 -8.83 12.59 -7.96
C LEU A 84 -9.13 13.80 -7.06
N SER A 85 -9.30 14.99 -7.62
CA SER A 85 -9.67 16.20 -6.87
C SER A 85 -11.12 16.20 -6.40
N ARG A 86 -11.97 15.33 -6.93
CA ARG A 86 -13.37 15.18 -6.52
C ARG A 86 -13.44 14.36 -5.23
N GLU A 87 -14.20 14.83 -4.22
CA GLU A 87 -14.20 14.22 -2.87
C GLU A 87 -14.59 12.75 -2.89
N SER A 88 -15.63 12.38 -3.61
CA SER A 88 -16.10 10.99 -3.70
C SER A 88 -15.13 10.07 -4.45
N SER A 89 -14.14 10.62 -5.16
CA SER A 89 -13.11 9.82 -5.81
C SER A 89 -12.33 8.96 -4.82
N LEU A 90 -12.15 9.41 -3.56
CA LEU A 90 -11.39 8.70 -2.53
C LEU A 90 -11.91 7.28 -2.28
N SER A 91 -13.20 7.05 -2.42
CA SER A 91 -13.84 5.75 -2.22
C SER A 91 -14.10 4.98 -3.51
N TYR A 92 -13.99 5.62 -4.68
CA TYR A 92 -14.24 4.96 -5.96
C TYR A 92 -13.09 4.01 -6.33
N PRO A 93 -13.37 2.75 -6.72
CA PRO A 93 -12.34 1.71 -6.83
C PRO A 93 -11.43 1.82 -8.06
N PHE A 94 -11.83 2.49 -9.15
CA PHE A 94 -11.09 2.58 -10.41
C PHE A 94 -10.59 1.20 -10.92
N SER A 95 -11.46 0.20 -10.91
CA SER A 95 -11.12 -1.22 -11.13
C SER A 95 -10.64 -1.54 -12.56
N ARG A 96 -10.91 -0.67 -13.52
CA ARG A 96 -10.48 -0.82 -14.93
C ARG A 96 -9.02 -0.38 -15.14
N LEU A 97 -8.48 0.44 -14.27
CA LEU A 97 -7.11 0.95 -14.36
C LEU A 97 -6.11 -0.03 -13.76
N THR A 98 -6.01 -1.23 -14.31
CA THR A 98 -5.30 -2.38 -13.72
C THR A 98 -3.80 -2.20 -13.52
N THR A 99 -3.17 -1.24 -14.24
CA THR A 99 -1.73 -0.94 -14.11
C THR A 99 -1.45 0.34 -13.31
N VAL A 100 -2.46 0.84 -12.61
CA VAL A 100 -2.36 1.95 -11.65
C VAL A 100 -2.65 1.41 -10.26
N GLY A 101 -1.78 1.67 -9.30
CA GLY A 101 -1.99 1.30 -7.91
C GLY A 101 -2.93 2.28 -7.21
N PHE A 102 -4.10 1.82 -6.80
CA PHE A 102 -5.02 2.54 -5.92
C PHE A 102 -5.01 1.87 -4.55
N ILE A 103 -4.24 2.42 -3.61
CA ILE A 103 -3.89 1.75 -2.34
C ILE A 103 -4.50 2.56 -1.19
N PRO A 104 -5.69 2.20 -0.71
CA PRO A 104 -6.31 2.86 0.42
C PRO A 104 -5.65 2.42 1.73
N SER A 105 -5.51 3.35 2.68
CA SER A 105 -5.18 3.01 4.05
C SER A 105 -6.33 2.24 4.73
N PRO A 106 -6.05 1.37 5.71
CA PRO A 106 -7.08 0.64 6.44
C PRO A 106 -8.12 1.54 7.11
N ASP A 107 -7.73 2.72 7.56
CA ASP A 107 -8.63 3.75 8.13
C ASP A 107 -9.45 4.50 7.08
N LYS A 108 -9.17 4.28 5.77
CA LYS A 108 -9.82 4.92 4.62
C LYS A 108 -9.68 6.45 4.56
N LEU A 109 -8.76 7.01 5.32
CA LEU A 109 -8.50 8.46 5.34
C LEU A 109 -7.46 8.89 4.32
N VAL A 110 -6.58 7.96 3.91
CA VAL A 110 -5.51 8.22 2.94
C VAL A 110 -5.57 7.18 1.82
N ARG A 111 -5.32 7.62 0.59
CA ARG A 111 -5.11 6.71 -0.54
C ARG A 111 -3.88 7.16 -1.33
N VAL A 112 -3.01 6.21 -1.62
CA VAL A 112 -1.91 6.36 -2.56
C VAL A 112 -2.41 5.96 -3.94
N VAL A 113 -2.21 6.80 -4.94
CA VAL A 113 -2.48 6.50 -6.36
C VAL A 113 -1.18 6.65 -7.11
N ASN A 114 -0.65 5.58 -7.66
CA ASN A 114 0.66 5.63 -8.31
C ASN A 114 0.78 4.69 -9.52
N TRP A 115 1.65 5.08 -10.47
CA TRP A 115 2.00 4.29 -11.64
C TRP A 115 3.42 4.59 -12.09
N ASN A 116 3.94 3.75 -12.95
CA ASN A 116 5.25 3.92 -13.57
C ASN A 116 5.14 3.98 -15.10
N VAL A 117 6.15 4.54 -15.71
CA VAL A 117 6.37 4.52 -17.16
C VAL A 117 7.79 4.04 -17.41
N GLU A 118 7.92 2.81 -17.93
CA GLU A 118 9.22 2.27 -18.34
C GLU A 118 9.76 3.02 -19.53
N GLN A 119 11.02 3.44 -19.45
CA GLN A 119 11.71 4.13 -20.51
C GLN A 119 12.38 3.14 -21.47
N ASP A 120 12.82 3.61 -22.63
CA ASP A 120 13.46 2.78 -23.65
C ASP A 120 14.77 2.15 -23.15
N ASP A 121 15.46 2.81 -22.21
CA ASP A 121 16.66 2.31 -21.53
C ASP A 121 16.38 1.39 -20.33
N LYS A 122 15.11 1.00 -20.11
CA LYS A 122 14.63 0.17 -19.00
C LYS A 122 14.60 0.86 -17.64
N THR A 123 14.96 2.12 -17.56
CA THR A 123 14.73 2.89 -16.32
C THR A 123 13.24 3.19 -16.13
N GLN A 124 12.85 3.54 -14.90
CA GLN A 124 11.47 3.79 -14.55
C GLN A 124 11.23 5.27 -14.22
N LYS A 125 10.15 5.83 -14.73
CA LYS A 125 9.60 7.10 -14.24
C LYS A 125 8.35 6.82 -13.42
N TYR A 126 8.28 7.41 -12.24
CA TYR A 126 7.20 7.21 -11.27
C TYR A 126 6.33 8.45 -11.15
N PHE A 127 5.03 8.22 -10.94
CA PHE A 127 4.01 9.24 -10.73
C PHE A 127 3.17 8.83 -9.53
N CYS A 128 2.87 9.78 -8.66
CA CYS A 128 2.17 9.49 -7.43
C CYS A 128 1.33 10.67 -6.95
N PHE A 129 0.07 10.40 -6.65
CA PHE A 129 -0.83 11.27 -5.91
C PHE A 129 -1.16 10.68 -4.54
N ILE A 130 -1.23 11.54 -3.54
CA ILE A 130 -1.70 11.20 -2.21
C ILE A 130 -3.01 11.96 -1.96
N GLN A 131 -4.10 11.22 -1.85
CA GLN A 131 -5.38 11.75 -1.37
C GLN A 131 -5.45 11.59 0.15
N ARG A 132 -5.91 12.62 0.85
CA ARG A 132 -6.16 12.60 2.28
C ARG A 132 -7.48 13.29 2.58
N TYR A 133 -8.35 12.62 3.31
CA TYR A 133 -9.52 13.28 3.91
C TYR A 133 -9.15 13.88 5.26
N ASP A 134 -9.20 15.20 5.36
CA ASP A 134 -8.99 15.91 6.62
C ASP A 134 -10.30 15.93 7.41
N VAL A 135 -10.42 15.06 8.42
CA VAL A 135 -11.63 14.91 9.24
C VAL A 135 -12.01 16.20 9.97
N LYS A 136 -11.02 17.02 10.36
CA LYS A 136 -11.27 18.29 11.08
C LYS A 136 -11.82 19.37 10.18
N LYS A 137 -11.32 19.47 8.97
CA LYS A 137 -11.75 20.44 7.97
C LYS A 137 -12.90 19.94 7.11
N LYS A 138 -13.14 18.62 7.11
CA LYS A 138 -14.12 17.93 6.25
C LYS A 138 -13.86 18.21 4.77
N GLU A 139 -12.61 18.10 4.35
CA GLU A 139 -12.20 18.35 2.97
C GLU A 139 -11.21 17.28 2.48
N LEU A 140 -11.28 16.95 1.19
CA LEU A 140 -10.29 16.15 0.52
C LEU A 140 -9.08 17.02 0.17
N GLN A 141 -7.90 16.54 0.48
CA GLN A 141 -6.62 17.14 0.11
C GLN A 141 -5.91 16.22 -0.89
N LEU A 142 -5.45 16.79 -2.01
CA LEU A 142 -4.66 16.09 -3.02
C LEU A 142 -3.25 16.66 -3.00
N ASN A 143 -2.24 15.77 -2.88
CA ASN A 143 -0.83 16.11 -2.98
C ASN A 143 -0.22 15.30 -4.11
N GLU A 144 0.35 15.94 -5.11
CA GLU A 144 1.16 15.28 -6.11
C GLU A 144 2.60 15.14 -5.61
N PHE A 145 3.17 13.96 -5.76
CA PHE A 145 4.58 13.72 -5.49
C PHE A 145 5.36 13.82 -6.81
N THR A 146 6.30 14.75 -6.85
CA THR A 146 7.14 15.00 -8.03
C THR A 146 8.62 14.85 -7.67
N LYS A 147 9.41 14.40 -8.65
CA LYS A 147 10.85 14.33 -8.48
C LYS A 147 11.39 15.74 -8.36
N GLY A 148 12.23 15.98 -7.33
CA GLY A 148 12.91 17.26 -7.14
C GLY A 148 13.78 17.63 -8.35
N ASN A 149 13.98 18.93 -8.53
CA ASN A 149 14.99 19.43 -9.45
C ASN A 149 16.35 18.98 -8.91
N ASP A 150 17.17 18.42 -9.76
CA ASP A 150 18.55 18.03 -9.49
C ASP A 150 18.78 16.72 -8.71
N VAL A 151 19.99 16.28 -8.83
CA VAL A 151 20.63 15.07 -8.35
C VAL A 151 20.20 14.71 -6.93
N MET A 152 18.99 14.18 -6.81
CA MET A 152 18.59 13.53 -5.56
C MET A 152 19.47 12.29 -5.37
N PRO A 153 20.02 12.06 -4.17
CA PRO A 153 20.64 10.80 -3.86
C PRO A 153 19.67 9.65 -4.13
N LEU A 154 20.16 8.55 -4.65
CA LEU A 154 19.34 7.34 -4.87
C LEU A 154 18.62 6.92 -3.58
N ARG A 155 19.23 7.17 -2.42
CA ARG A 155 18.73 6.84 -1.09
C ARG A 155 18.78 8.05 -0.17
N PRO A 156 17.79 8.96 -0.30
CA PRO A 156 17.79 10.18 0.50
C PRO A 156 17.55 9.89 1.98
N THR A 157 18.34 10.51 2.84
CA THR A 157 18.23 10.37 4.31
C THR A 157 17.41 11.48 4.96
N GLU A 158 17.08 12.53 4.21
CA GLU A 158 16.38 13.70 4.74
C GLU A 158 14.86 13.53 4.77
N ILE A 159 14.16 14.40 5.49
CA ILE A 159 12.70 14.53 5.38
C ILE A 159 12.41 15.23 4.06
N LEU A 160 11.58 14.62 3.22
CA LEU A 160 11.26 15.11 1.90
C LEU A 160 9.88 15.75 1.88
N GLN A 161 9.73 16.79 1.07
CA GLN A 161 8.45 17.36 0.69
C GLN A 161 7.94 16.68 -0.58
N SER A 162 6.66 16.91 -0.92
CA SER A 162 6.05 16.30 -2.11
C SER A 162 6.79 16.60 -3.42
N ASN A 163 7.45 17.75 -3.53
CA ASN A 163 8.26 18.15 -4.67
C ASN A 163 9.74 17.71 -4.60
N GLN A 164 10.07 16.83 -3.68
CA GLN A 164 11.42 16.29 -3.47
C GLN A 164 11.40 14.76 -3.45
N TRP A 165 10.44 14.17 -4.14
CA TRP A 165 10.27 12.73 -4.13
C TRP A 165 11.32 12.03 -5.01
N TYR A 166 11.82 10.87 -4.53
CA TYR A 166 12.83 10.07 -5.24
C TYR A 166 12.24 9.14 -6.31
N GLY A 167 10.91 8.84 -6.24
CA GLY A 167 10.23 7.93 -7.14
C GLY A 167 10.16 6.50 -6.62
N ALA A 168 8.96 5.91 -6.62
CA ALA A 168 8.72 4.53 -6.24
C ALA A 168 7.32 4.09 -6.67
N LEU A 169 7.09 2.77 -6.81
CA LEU A 169 5.76 2.17 -6.77
C LEU A 169 5.47 1.71 -5.35
N TYR A 170 4.58 2.40 -4.67
CA TYR A 170 4.05 1.94 -3.39
C TYR A 170 2.97 0.89 -3.65
N TYR A 171 2.96 -0.17 -2.85
CA TYR A 171 2.02 -1.28 -2.98
C TYR A 171 1.30 -1.63 -1.66
N GLN A 172 1.73 -1.04 -0.54
CA GLN A 172 1.06 -1.22 0.75
C GLN A 172 1.19 0.05 1.60
N ILE A 173 0.13 0.38 2.33
CA ILE A 173 0.07 1.48 3.29
C ILE A 173 -0.42 0.93 4.64
N ILE A 174 0.30 1.24 5.73
CA ILE A 174 0.03 0.75 7.07
C ILE A 174 -0.03 1.94 8.03
N PRO A 175 -1.18 2.21 8.69
CA PRO A 175 -1.27 3.27 9.68
C PRO A 175 -0.54 2.88 10.97
N PHE A 176 0.09 3.86 11.61
CA PHE A 176 0.64 3.74 12.96
C PHE A 176 0.70 5.12 13.62
N GLU A 177 0.86 5.13 14.94
CA GLU A 177 0.96 6.36 15.70
C GLU A 177 2.38 6.58 16.25
N LYS A 178 2.81 7.86 16.23
CA LYS A 178 4.00 8.29 16.93
C LYS A 178 3.67 9.49 17.85
N GLY A 179 3.56 9.24 19.14
CA GLY A 179 2.96 10.22 20.06
C GLY A 179 1.50 10.44 19.69
N ASN A 180 1.11 11.69 19.48
CA ASN A 180 -0.25 12.07 19.09
C ASN A 180 -0.38 12.36 17.58
N ARG A 181 0.48 11.78 16.76
CA ARG A 181 0.49 12.01 15.31
C ARG A 181 0.25 10.73 14.56
N ASP A 182 -0.78 10.76 13.71
CA ASP A 182 -1.04 9.70 12.74
C ASP A 182 0.05 9.71 11.68
N MET A 183 0.59 8.55 11.38
CA MET A 183 1.60 8.30 10.37
C MET A 183 1.25 7.05 9.59
N TYR A 184 1.80 6.92 8.40
CA TYR A 184 1.58 5.78 7.51
C TYR A 184 2.92 5.26 7.02
N LEU A 185 3.19 3.97 7.19
CA LEU A 185 4.26 3.32 6.47
C LEU A 185 3.82 3.09 5.03
N LEU A 186 4.74 3.34 4.11
CA LEU A 186 4.60 3.01 2.71
C LEU A 186 5.64 1.94 2.36
N LEU A 187 5.19 0.78 1.91
CA LEU A 187 6.07 -0.23 1.33
C LEU A 187 6.10 -0.03 -0.16
N GLY A 188 7.30 0.07 -0.72
CA GLY A 188 7.51 0.44 -2.11
C GLY A 188 8.56 -0.41 -2.82
N TRP A 189 8.64 -0.22 -4.12
CA TRP A 189 9.57 -0.83 -5.02
C TRP A 189 10.06 0.19 -6.07
N ASP A 190 11.33 0.09 -6.43
CA ASP A 190 11.96 0.79 -7.53
C ASP A 190 12.77 -0.19 -8.39
N GLY A 191 12.50 -0.20 -9.70
CA GLY A 191 13.29 -0.92 -10.68
C GLY A 191 14.46 -0.05 -11.12
N LEU A 192 15.62 -0.28 -10.53
CA LEU A 192 16.83 0.52 -10.76
C LEU A 192 17.47 0.29 -12.14
N GLY A 193 16.83 -0.45 -13.03
CA GLY A 193 17.33 -0.77 -14.36
C GLY A 193 17.48 -2.27 -14.58
N THR A 194 18.56 -2.69 -15.22
CA THR A 194 18.75 -4.07 -15.67
C THR A 194 19.61 -4.94 -14.73
N THR A 195 20.07 -4.41 -13.62
CA THR A 195 21.01 -5.12 -12.73
C THR A 195 20.50 -5.35 -11.33
N SER A 196 19.68 -4.44 -10.81
CA SER A 196 19.16 -4.50 -9.47
C SER A 196 17.76 -3.90 -9.36
N ASN A 197 17.06 -4.29 -8.32
CA ASN A 197 15.82 -3.70 -7.84
C ASN A 197 16.00 -3.20 -6.41
N MET A 198 15.13 -2.30 -5.97
CA MET A 198 15.15 -1.79 -4.61
C MET A 198 13.78 -1.89 -3.97
N LYS A 199 13.71 -2.46 -2.77
CA LYS A 199 12.55 -2.36 -1.88
C LYS A 199 12.78 -1.24 -0.88
N MET A 200 11.70 -0.59 -0.44
CA MET A 200 11.81 0.50 0.51
C MET A 200 10.65 0.53 1.51
N ILE A 201 10.97 1.04 2.68
CA ILE A 201 10.00 1.37 3.73
C ILE A 201 10.14 2.86 4.00
N ASP A 202 9.12 3.64 3.69
CA ASP A 202 9.09 5.08 3.99
C ASP A 202 7.95 5.41 4.95
N VAL A 203 7.95 6.64 5.47
CA VAL A 203 6.95 7.14 6.40
C VAL A 203 6.29 8.36 5.81
N LEU A 204 5.02 8.24 5.49
CA LEU A 204 4.15 9.35 5.09
C LEU A 204 3.51 9.97 6.33
N TYR A 205 3.53 11.28 6.43
CA TYR A 205 2.77 12.03 7.42
C TYR A 205 2.39 13.42 6.88
N PHE A 206 1.48 14.09 7.56
CA PHE A 206 0.99 15.39 7.12
C PHE A 206 1.38 16.49 8.11
N SER A 207 1.76 17.65 7.55
CA SER A 207 2.02 18.88 8.29
C SER A 207 1.10 19.96 7.72
N GLY A 208 -0.02 20.21 8.39
CA GLY A 208 -1.13 20.96 7.80
C GLY A 208 -1.72 20.19 6.61
N THR A 209 -1.73 20.79 5.43
CA THR A 209 -2.22 20.19 4.18
C THR A 209 -1.12 19.45 3.40
N LEU A 210 0.15 19.65 3.76
CA LEU A 210 1.29 19.15 3.01
C LEU A 210 1.67 17.74 3.44
N ALA A 211 1.77 16.84 2.47
CA ALA A 211 2.34 15.52 2.64
C ALA A 211 3.87 15.59 2.74
N LYS A 212 4.44 14.83 3.66
CA LYS A 212 5.88 14.70 3.88
C LYS A 212 6.29 13.25 3.97
N LEU A 213 7.50 12.94 3.52
CA LEU A 213 8.10 11.62 3.57
C LEU A 213 9.31 11.59 4.49
N GLY A 214 9.42 10.51 5.27
CA GLY A 214 10.54 10.25 6.16
C GLY A 214 10.31 10.77 7.58
N SER A 215 10.41 9.87 8.55
CA SER A 215 10.38 10.18 9.99
C SER A 215 11.37 9.28 10.73
N PRO A 216 12.14 9.79 11.71
CA PRO A 216 13.14 8.99 12.43
C PRO A 216 12.44 7.99 13.37
N VAL A 217 12.02 6.87 12.79
CA VAL A 217 11.29 5.81 13.50
C VAL A 217 11.94 4.43 13.41
N PHE A 218 12.80 4.16 12.43
CA PHE A 218 13.42 2.85 12.26
C PHE A 218 14.67 2.74 13.12
N LYS A 219 14.67 1.80 14.06
CA LYS A 219 15.77 1.50 14.98
C LYS A 219 16.54 0.28 14.52
N VAL A 220 17.81 0.47 14.15
CA VAL A 220 18.75 -0.59 13.78
C VAL A 220 19.95 -0.45 14.69
N GLY A 221 20.12 -1.35 15.64
CA GLY A 221 21.14 -1.21 16.69
C GLY A 221 21.00 0.12 17.44
N SER A 222 22.06 0.91 17.46
CA SER A 222 22.09 2.25 18.08
C SER A 222 21.53 3.36 17.19
N GLU A 223 21.38 3.12 15.89
CA GLU A 223 21.01 4.13 14.91
C GLU A 223 19.51 4.29 14.74
N THR A 224 19.11 5.39 14.11
CA THR A 224 17.70 5.68 13.81
C THR A 224 17.58 6.27 12.41
N PHE A 225 16.85 5.56 11.56
CA PHE A 225 16.66 5.94 10.17
C PHE A 225 15.26 6.53 9.94
N LYS A 226 15.14 7.41 8.94
CA LYS A 226 13.86 8.01 8.55
C LYS A 226 13.12 7.16 7.52
N ARG A 227 13.85 6.33 6.77
CA ARG A 227 13.40 5.33 5.81
C ARG A 227 14.45 4.24 5.68
N VAL A 228 14.07 3.14 5.05
CA VAL A 228 14.95 1.99 4.84
C VAL A 228 14.90 1.59 3.38
N PHE A 229 16.06 1.27 2.82
CA PHE A 229 16.22 0.80 1.45
C PHE A 229 16.94 -0.53 1.41
N TYR A 230 16.45 -1.44 0.59
CA TYR A 230 17.02 -2.77 0.34
C TYR A 230 17.23 -2.94 -1.15
N GLU A 231 18.45 -2.77 -1.63
CA GLU A 231 18.81 -3.11 -3.00
C GLU A 231 19.16 -4.59 -3.08
N HIS A 232 18.67 -5.25 -4.12
CA HIS A 232 18.93 -6.64 -4.37
C HIS A 232 19.08 -6.93 -5.86
N SER A 233 19.69 -8.05 -6.20
CA SER A 233 19.87 -8.50 -7.58
C SER A 233 18.53 -8.59 -8.31
N GLU A 234 18.48 -8.12 -9.57
CA GLU A 234 17.32 -8.28 -10.45
C GLU A 234 16.97 -9.75 -10.67
N LYS A 235 17.95 -10.67 -10.57
CA LYS A 235 17.75 -12.11 -10.74
C LYS A 235 16.90 -12.76 -9.66
N THR A 236 16.60 -12.03 -8.57
CA THR A 236 15.87 -12.54 -7.42
C THR A 236 14.69 -11.64 -7.07
N THR A 237 13.73 -12.21 -6.37
CA THR A 237 12.60 -11.46 -5.81
C THR A 237 12.75 -11.40 -4.30
N MET A 238 12.74 -10.19 -3.75
CA MET A 238 12.74 -9.95 -2.31
C MET A 238 11.31 -9.77 -1.81
N THR A 239 10.94 -10.50 -0.77
CA THR A 239 9.70 -10.27 -0.01
C THR A 239 9.87 -9.05 0.90
N LEU A 240 8.91 -8.14 0.87
CA LEU A 240 8.74 -7.09 1.87
C LEU A 240 7.23 -6.85 2.01
N ARG A 241 6.66 -7.16 3.17
CA ARG A 241 5.21 -7.08 3.41
C ARG A 241 4.90 -6.81 4.88
N TYR A 242 3.70 -6.35 5.16
CA TYR A 242 3.16 -6.34 6.51
C TYR A 242 2.58 -7.72 6.86
N ASP A 243 2.90 -8.19 8.04
CA ASP A 243 2.40 -9.43 8.61
C ASP A 243 1.33 -9.09 9.66
N ASP A 244 0.05 -9.11 9.23
CA ASP A 244 -1.08 -8.74 10.08
C ASP A 244 -1.21 -9.61 11.34
N LYS A 245 -0.73 -10.85 11.29
CA LYS A 245 -0.82 -11.79 12.42
C LYS A 245 0.10 -11.38 13.56
N TYR A 246 1.28 -10.87 13.24
CA TYR A 246 2.30 -10.49 14.20
C TYR A 246 2.49 -8.98 14.28
N GLU A 247 1.70 -8.21 13.55
CA GLU A 247 1.73 -6.73 13.49
C GLU A 247 3.14 -6.18 13.27
N ARG A 248 3.84 -6.76 12.28
CA ARG A 248 5.22 -6.43 11.95
C ARG A 248 5.45 -6.29 10.45
N ILE A 249 6.51 -5.59 10.07
CA ILE A 249 6.99 -5.56 8.68
C ILE A 249 7.97 -6.72 8.54
N LEU A 250 7.63 -7.70 7.70
CA LEU A 250 8.44 -8.89 7.44
C LEU A 250 9.14 -8.73 6.09
N PHE A 251 10.41 -9.10 6.02
CA PHE A 251 11.18 -9.06 4.79
C PHE A 251 12.27 -10.14 4.77
N ASP A 252 12.68 -10.53 3.55
CA ASP A 252 13.79 -11.46 3.37
C ASP A 252 15.10 -10.82 3.84
N HIS A 253 15.89 -11.58 4.57
CA HIS A 253 17.27 -11.23 4.84
C HIS A 253 18.09 -11.30 3.55
N LEU A 254 18.90 -10.28 3.29
CA LEU A 254 19.71 -10.18 2.08
C LEU A 254 21.17 -10.43 2.41
N SER A 255 21.78 -11.38 1.72
CA SER A 255 23.21 -11.69 1.80
C SER A 255 23.90 -11.55 0.43
N PRO A 256 25.18 -11.17 0.39
CA PRO A 256 25.91 -11.11 -0.86
C PRO A 256 26.10 -12.52 -1.46
N GLU A 257 25.95 -12.68 -2.78
CA GLU A 257 26.18 -13.96 -3.49
C GLU A 257 27.53 -14.59 -3.18
N SER A 258 28.53 -13.77 -2.86
CA SER A 258 29.84 -14.22 -2.42
C SER A 258 30.51 -13.19 -1.52
N LYS A 259 31.48 -13.61 -0.71
CA LYS A 259 32.24 -12.75 0.22
C LYS A 259 32.93 -11.56 -0.43
N ASN A 260 33.30 -11.66 -1.69
CA ASN A 260 33.97 -10.61 -2.45
C ASN A 260 32.99 -9.51 -2.90
N LEU A 261 31.69 -9.72 -2.75
CA LEU A 261 30.61 -8.81 -3.17
C LEU A 261 29.98 -8.05 -2.00
N VAL A 262 30.57 -8.14 -0.81
CA VAL A 262 30.17 -7.33 0.35
C VAL A 262 30.23 -5.84 0.00
N GLY A 263 29.11 -5.11 0.24
CA GLY A 263 28.97 -3.69 -0.13
C GLY A 263 28.54 -3.43 -1.58
N HIS A 264 28.44 -4.46 -2.42
CA HIS A 264 27.91 -4.37 -3.79
C HIS A 264 26.47 -4.86 -3.82
N TYR A 265 25.54 -4.03 -3.36
CA TYR A 265 24.14 -4.41 -3.07
C TYR A 265 23.36 -4.95 -4.28
N SER A 266 23.74 -4.61 -5.52
CA SER A 266 23.17 -5.20 -6.73
C SER A 266 23.43 -6.70 -6.89
N TYR A 267 24.27 -7.29 -6.02
CA TYR A 267 24.56 -8.72 -5.96
C TYR A 267 24.08 -9.38 -4.66
N TYR A 268 23.22 -8.69 -3.91
CA TYR A 268 22.61 -9.27 -2.73
C TYR A 268 21.37 -10.07 -3.13
N VAL A 269 21.16 -11.18 -2.47
CA VAL A 269 20.05 -12.10 -2.73
C VAL A 269 19.43 -12.57 -1.41
N PRO A 270 18.13 -12.94 -1.39
CA PRO A 270 17.53 -13.60 -0.24
C PRO A 270 18.25 -14.89 0.13
N ASP A 271 18.56 -15.09 1.40
CA ASP A 271 19.26 -16.28 1.91
C ASP A 271 18.35 -17.28 2.64
N LEU A 272 17.03 -17.14 2.47
CA LEU A 272 15.99 -17.97 3.05
C LEU A 272 15.72 -17.71 4.56
N SER A 273 16.39 -16.75 5.17
CA SER A 273 16.02 -16.24 6.49
C SER A 273 15.17 -14.98 6.37
N TYR A 274 14.54 -14.55 7.46
CA TYR A 274 13.67 -13.40 7.48
C TYR A 274 14.03 -12.47 8.62
N ASP A 275 13.93 -11.17 8.34
CA ASP A 275 13.99 -10.12 9.34
C ASP A 275 12.63 -9.44 9.47
N ALA A 276 12.45 -8.70 10.55
CA ALA A 276 11.25 -7.91 10.75
C ALA A 276 11.53 -6.59 11.47
N PHE A 277 10.69 -5.59 11.17
CA PHE A 277 10.53 -4.45 12.05
C PHE A 277 9.28 -4.61 12.91
N GLU A 278 9.44 -4.51 14.23
CA GLU A 278 8.36 -4.57 15.21
C GLU A 278 8.09 -3.19 15.80
N LEU A 279 6.81 -2.79 15.87
CA LEU A 279 6.41 -1.51 16.42
C LEU A 279 6.44 -1.53 17.96
N LYS A 280 7.16 -0.57 18.56
CA LYS A 280 7.17 -0.35 20.01
C LYS A 280 7.31 1.15 20.30
N ASN A 281 6.32 1.69 21.01
CA ASN A 281 6.32 3.12 21.42
C ASN A 281 6.54 4.09 20.23
N GLY A 282 5.85 3.84 19.09
CA GLY A 282 5.93 4.69 17.90
C GLY A 282 7.25 4.60 17.13
N LYS A 283 8.05 3.57 17.37
CA LYS A 283 9.29 3.27 16.65
C LYS A 283 9.30 1.80 16.21
N TRP A 284 9.93 1.55 15.08
CA TRP A 284 10.07 0.23 14.46
C TRP A 284 11.47 -0.30 14.73
N TYR A 285 11.57 -1.39 15.51
CA TYR A 285 12.83 -2.00 15.91
C TYR A 285 13.15 -3.20 15.04
N LEU A 286 14.35 -3.25 14.47
CA LEU A 286 14.82 -4.40 13.72
C LEU A 286 14.93 -5.62 14.63
N LYS A 287 14.40 -6.74 14.14
CA LYS A 287 14.55 -8.09 14.67
C LYS A 287 15.06 -8.98 13.56
N GLU A 288 16.23 -9.50 13.74
CA GLU A 288 16.86 -10.44 12.81
C GLU A 288 16.41 -11.87 13.11
N ASP A 289 16.51 -12.75 12.12
CA ASP A 289 16.22 -14.19 12.23
C ASP A 289 14.83 -14.52 12.80
N VAL A 290 13.80 -13.83 12.30
CA VAL A 290 12.43 -14.11 12.75
C VAL A 290 11.83 -15.30 12.00
N ILE A 291 11.01 -16.08 12.71
CA ILE A 291 10.25 -17.15 12.07
C ILE A 291 9.10 -16.54 11.26
N ALA A 292 9.16 -16.70 9.94
CA ALA A 292 8.07 -16.34 9.04
C ALA A 292 7.12 -17.52 8.88
N VAL A 293 5.90 -17.39 9.41
CA VAL A 293 4.82 -18.33 9.11
C VAL A 293 3.98 -17.73 8.00
N ASN A 294 3.85 -18.43 6.87
CA ASN A 294 2.96 -17.99 5.79
C ASN A 294 1.56 -17.79 6.36
N GLY A 295 1.06 -16.55 6.34
CA GLY A 295 -0.27 -16.21 6.78
C GLY A 295 -1.31 -16.97 5.96
N LYS A 296 -2.21 -17.68 6.64
CA LYS A 296 -3.38 -18.35 6.06
C LYS A 296 -3.10 -19.31 4.90
N THR A 297 -2.24 -20.28 5.09
CA THR A 297 -2.57 -21.58 4.52
C THR A 297 -3.84 -22.01 5.25
N SER A 298 -4.96 -22.16 4.53
CA SER A 298 -6.20 -22.62 5.13
C SER A 298 -5.87 -23.86 5.99
N GLU A 299 -6.41 -23.97 7.20
CA GLU A 299 -6.19 -25.16 8.05
C GLU A 299 -6.48 -26.48 7.33
N LYS A 300 -7.12 -26.39 6.16
CA LYS A 300 -7.46 -27.49 5.28
C LYS A 300 -7.06 -27.16 3.86
N ILE A 301 -6.21 -27.99 3.28
CA ILE A 301 -5.87 -27.96 1.85
C ILE A 301 -6.75 -28.97 1.10
N GLU A 302 -7.16 -28.62 -0.12
CA GLU A 302 -7.80 -29.58 -1.03
C GLU A 302 -6.71 -30.38 -1.73
N VAL A 303 -6.77 -31.69 -1.58
CA VAL A 303 -5.88 -32.61 -2.29
C VAL A 303 -6.71 -33.54 -3.15
N ILE A 304 -6.17 -33.95 -4.28
CA ILE A 304 -6.72 -35.02 -5.11
C ILE A 304 -6.04 -36.31 -4.64
N PRO A 305 -6.74 -37.17 -3.86
CA PRO A 305 -6.11 -38.40 -3.39
C PRO A 305 -5.95 -39.37 -4.56
N VAL A 306 -4.78 -40.01 -4.60
CA VAL A 306 -4.53 -41.15 -5.47
C VAL A 306 -4.76 -42.44 -4.69
N ASP A 307 -5.14 -43.50 -5.37
CA ASP A 307 -5.29 -44.83 -4.78
C ASP A 307 -3.91 -45.52 -4.55
N LYS A 308 -3.94 -46.77 -4.12
CA LYS A 308 -2.70 -47.55 -3.83
C LYS A 308 -1.83 -47.78 -5.07
N ASN A 309 -2.40 -47.60 -6.27
CA ASN A 309 -1.73 -47.77 -7.56
C ASN A 309 -1.27 -46.42 -8.15
N GLY A 310 -1.56 -45.28 -7.49
CA GLY A 310 -1.23 -43.95 -7.98
C GLY A 310 -2.30 -43.35 -8.90
N GLU A 311 -3.50 -43.97 -9.01
CA GLU A 311 -4.55 -43.51 -9.90
C GLU A 311 -5.51 -42.54 -9.21
N ILE A 312 -5.94 -41.49 -9.96
CA ILE A 312 -6.91 -40.48 -9.49
C ILE A 312 -8.32 -41.08 -9.59
N LYS A 313 -9.12 -40.92 -8.55
CA LYS A 313 -10.56 -41.24 -8.56
C LYS A 313 -11.38 -40.07 -9.04
N TYR A 314 -12.36 -40.39 -9.89
CA TYR A 314 -13.29 -39.40 -10.44
C TYR A 314 -14.72 -39.64 -9.90
N ASP A 315 -15.53 -38.60 -9.84
CA ASP A 315 -16.93 -38.67 -9.49
C ASP A 315 -17.82 -39.09 -10.70
N GLU A 316 -19.14 -39.14 -10.49
CA GLU A 316 -20.12 -39.54 -11.52
C GLU A 316 -20.15 -38.56 -12.70
N ASN A 317 -19.60 -37.35 -12.57
CA ASN A 317 -19.55 -36.33 -13.63
C ASN A 317 -18.17 -36.31 -14.33
N GLY A 318 -17.22 -37.14 -13.92
CA GLY A 318 -15.90 -37.20 -14.49
C GLY A 318 -14.91 -36.18 -13.86
N ASP A 319 -15.28 -35.52 -12.77
CA ASP A 319 -14.41 -34.59 -12.05
C ASP A 319 -13.57 -35.34 -11.00
N PRO A 320 -12.29 -34.96 -10.78
CA PRO A 320 -11.46 -35.60 -9.75
C PRO A 320 -12.02 -35.35 -8.36
N ILE A 321 -12.19 -36.43 -7.59
CA ILE A 321 -12.69 -36.35 -6.21
C ILE A 321 -11.67 -35.64 -5.35
N LYS A 322 -12.04 -34.46 -4.83
CA LYS A 322 -11.20 -33.65 -3.93
C LYS A 322 -11.48 -33.99 -2.47
N LYS A 323 -10.44 -34.10 -1.69
CA LYS A 323 -10.53 -34.30 -0.22
C LYS A 323 -9.88 -33.13 0.49
N ARG A 324 -10.60 -32.55 1.47
CA ARG A 324 -10.01 -31.54 2.37
C ARG A 324 -9.31 -32.26 3.52
N ILE A 325 -7.99 -32.12 3.55
CA ILE A 325 -7.16 -32.63 4.66
C ILE A 325 -6.63 -31.45 5.49
N LYS A 326 -6.42 -31.69 6.78
CA LYS A 326 -5.75 -30.73 7.65
C LYS A 326 -4.34 -30.52 7.11
N ASN A 327 -3.95 -29.28 6.89
CA ASN A 327 -2.58 -28.95 6.46
C ASN A 327 -1.67 -29.25 7.66
N LYS A 328 -1.05 -30.43 7.64
CA LYS A 328 0.00 -30.80 8.59
C LYS A 328 1.35 -30.27 8.08
N TRP A 329 1.46 -28.96 7.92
CA TRP A 329 2.76 -28.36 7.92
C TRP A 329 3.23 -28.35 9.38
N GLU A 330 3.82 -29.44 9.79
CA GLU A 330 4.70 -29.44 10.95
C GLU A 330 5.90 -28.61 10.55
N ASN A 331 6.10 -27.50 11.26
CA ASN A 331 7.30 -26.70 11.20
C ASN A 331 8.50 -27.68 11.21
N PRO A 332 9.32 -27.74 10.16
CA PRO A 332 10.57 -28.44 10.24
C PRO A 332 11.55 -27.59 11.06
N SER A 333 11.28 -27.31 12.31
CA SER A 333 12.32 -27.08 13.26
C SER A 333 13.06 -28.41 13.39
N ASN A 334 13.93 -28.67 12.39
CA ASN A 334 14.91 -29.71 12.50
C ASN A 334 15.84 -29.30 13.65
N PRO A 335 15.76 -29.94 14.83
CA PRO A 335 16.66 -29.61 15.95
C PRO A 335 18.12 -29.93 15.61
N ASN A 336 18.40 -30.53 14.45
CA ASN A 336 19.70 -30.86 13.91
C ASN A 336 20.06 -30.08 12.64
N ALA A 337 19.27 -29.04 12.28
CA ALA A 337 19.77 -28.12 11.25
C ALA A 337 21.04 -27.48 11.80
N PRO A 338 22.19 -27.54 11.08
CA PRO A 338 23.39 -26.85 11.51
C PRO A 338 23.00 -25.39 11.72
N ALA A 339 23.26 -24.88 12.92
CA ALA A 339 23.15 -23.45 13.19
C ALA A 339 23.86 -22.74 12.06
N GLY A 340 23.12 -22.00 11.22
CA GLY A 340 23.66 -21.27 10.09
C GLY A 340 24.82 -20.45 10.63
N GLY A 341 26.01 -20.66 10.05
CA GLY A 341 27.22 -20.07 10.59
C GLY A 341 27.08 -18.55 10.66
N ASN A 342 27.14 -18.05 11.86
CA ASN A 342 27.13 -16.65 12.21
C ASN A 342 28.32 -15.94 11.57
N ASN A 343 28.22 -15.44 10.36
CA ASN A 343 29.18 -14.50 9.75
C ASN A 343 28.64 -13.92 8.43
N HIS A 344 27.33 -13.71 8.32
CA HIS A 344 26.78 -12.95 7.22
C HIS A 344 26.55 -11.51 7.71
N GLU A 345 27.31 -10.56 7.20
CA GLU A 345 26.96 -9.15 7.34
C GLU A 345 25.62 -8.95 6.62
N ALA A 346 24.59 -8.68 7.41
CA ALA A 346 23.27 -8.34 6.89
C ALA A 346 23.37 -7.12 5.98
N ALA A 347 22.51 -7.04 4.98
CA ALA A 347 22.27 -5.81 4.25
C ALA A 347 21.57 -4.82 5.18
N LEU A 348 22.32 -4.20 6.08
CA LEU A 348 21.82 -3.12 6.92
C LEU A 348 21.36 -1.96 6.04
N PRO A 349 20.38 -1.15 6.50
CA PRO A 349 20.06 0.11 5.83
C PRO A 349 21.35 0.90 5.66
N GLU A 350 21.68 1.29 4.42
CA GLU A 350 22.93 1.99 4.12
C GLU A 350 23.12 3.20 5.02
N VAL A 351 24.23 3.22 5.73
CA VAL A 351 24.71 4.39 6.47
C VAL A 351 25.33 5.34 5.45
N ASP A 352 24.96 6.61 5.50
CA ASP A 352 25.59 7.66 4.69
C ASP A 352 27.10 7.71 5.00
N PRO A 353 27.98 7.34 4.03
CA PRO A 353 29.42 7.31 4.26
C PRO A 353 30.02 8.67 4.66
N SER A 354 29.31 9.77 4.45
CA SER A 354 29.74 11.11 4.90
C SER A 354 29.73 11.26 6.44
N LYS A 355 29.06 10.35 7.18
CA LYS A 355 29.03 10.38 8.64
C LYS A 355 30.13 9.57 9.31
N GLU A 356 30.74 8.62 8.62
CA GLU A 356 31.89 7.87 9.15
C GLU A 356 33.17 8.73 9.22
N ALA A 357 33.37 9.66 8.29
CA ALA A 357 34.54 10.53 8.25
C ALA A 357 34.66 11.54 9.41
N LYS A 358 33.65 11.66 10.25
CA LYS A 358 33.68 12.60 11.41
C LYS A 358 34.08 11.97 12.76
N LYS A 359 34.35 10.67 12.83
CA LYS A 359 34.68 9.99 14.07
C LYS A 359 36.17 9.77 14.32
N GLU A 360 37.03 10.01 13.36
CA GLU A 360 38.47 9.96 13.57
C GLU A 360 39.04 11.37 13.85
N LYS A 361 38.95 11.82 15.08
CA LYS A 361 39.91 12.83 15.59
C LYS A 361 41.10 12.09 16.20
N PRO A 362 42.31 12.34 15.74
CA PRO A 362 43.50 11.75 16.35
C PRO A 362 43.63 12.29 17.78
N THR A 363 43.63 11.39 18.72
CA THR A 363 44.12 11.68 20.09
C THR A 363 45.62 11.96 20.00
N LYS A 364 46.00 13.14 20.45
CA LYS A 364 47.38 13.47 20.78
C LYS A 364 47.79 12.74 22.03
#